data_bce6681e27dfdf6c19357f0060f8c089
#
_entry.id   bce6681e27dfdf6c19357f0060f8c089
#
_cell.length_a   1.000
_cell.length_b   1.000
_cell.length_c   1.000
_cell.angle_alpha   90.00
_cell.angle_beta   90.00
_cell.angle_gamma   90.00
#
_symmetry.space_group_name_H-M   'P 1'
#
loop_
_entity.id
_entity.type
_entity.pdbx_description
1 polymer ?
#
loop_
_entity_poly.entity_id
_entity_poly.type
_entity_poly.pdbx_seq_one_letter_code
_entity_poly.pdbx_strand_id
1 'polypeptide(L)'
;MLTEEEISMVLNTYMYMNYKEAEDGMTLREILSEVQKLPEYQEGGRYYGEYSVVSEAAGDDRVGEMVIGSQSHLMGFDDGTCACTFSSKENDEVYVVYRGTGDGEWPDNGLGMTREKTLQQERALTYFETVVEKEGYQEGNRVIVTGHSKGGNKAQYVTMTTSYDGVVSACYNIDGQGFSEKAIARWKRSYSDHEYEARRSKITGIYGENDYIHVLGRSIVREDQTYYVKTPVAVENFAGYHDIKYMFAAPGKEQGEKTSMIFSGSKNSYVAEPGLLLACAAALSAEVMKMPEEKRDGAAAVLMQLMELSGKKKRGQNGEVLTKKDVEDFYGAGIPVILKSLLLTEEGRSVFFRLFQGRNLEAEMEGRQFVQIEKGGFDRALMVSEELLAGLSDCFERLERIQKQIPFWFRFGSAVDNRIVMQMNFLDGKKRELVKMKEKLQEIRGIYDRMDKQMEEEMAL
;
A
#
# COMPACT_ATOMS: atom_id res chain seq x y z
N MET A 1 -28.27 6.61 -7.58
CA MET A 1 -27.98 7.14 -6.23
C MET A 1 -26.82 6.39 -5.66
N LEU A 2 -25.77 7.08 -5.28
CA LEU A 2 -24.54 6.50 -4.76
C LEU A 2 -24.72 5.93 -3.35
N THR A 3 -24.03 4.84 -3.02
CA THR A 3 -23.97 4.31 -1.65
C THR A 3 -22.99 5.12 -0.80
N GLU A 4 -22.99 4.93 0.51
CA GLU A 4 -22.01 5.59 1.40
C GLU A 4 -20.55 5.19 1.09
N GLU A 5 -20.36 3.92 0.73
CA GLU A 5 -19.05 3.40 0.32
C GLU A 5 -18.56 4.13 -0.94
N GLU A 6 -19.44 4.28 -1.93
CA GLU A 6 -19.14 4.96 -3.19
C GLU A 6 -18.85 6.45 -2.97
N ILE A 7 -19.67 7.13 -2.14
CA ILE A 7 -19.42 8.52 -1.75
C ILE A 7 -18.07 8.65 -1.03
N SER A 8 -17.78 7.76 -0.07
CA SER A 8 -16.49 7.75 0.63
C SER A 8 -15.33 7.62 -0.34
N MET A 9 -15.41 6.73 -1.33
CA MET A 9 -14.37 6.58 -2.36
C MET A 9 -14.21 7.84 -3.22
N VAL A 10 -15.31 8.47 -3.63
CA VAL A 10 -15.29 9.72 -4.42
C VAL A 10 -14.64 10.86 -3.61
N LEU A 11 -15.03 11.04 -2.36
CA LEU A 11 -14.48 12.09 -1.50
C LEU A 11 -12.98 11.86 -1.20
N ASN A 12 -12.56 10.60 -1.06
CA ASN A 12 -11.14 10.27 -0.96
C ASN A 12 -10.39 10.57 -2.27
N THR A 13 -11.01 10.36 -3.44
CA THR A 13 -10.41 10.73 -4.73
C THR A 13 -10.25 12.24 -4.85
N TYR A 14 -11.22 13.02 -4.37
CA TYR A 14 -11.10 14.48 -4.30
C TYR A 14 -9.83 14.91 -3.54
N MET A 15 -9.47 14.25 -2.46
CA MET A 15 -8.27 14.61 -1.69
C MET A 15 -6.97 14.53 -2.50
N TYR A 16 -6.95 13.78 -3.60
CA TYR A 16 -5.79 13.67 -4.51
C TYR A 16 -5.83 14.64 -5.69
N MET A 17 -6.92 15.37 -5.87
CA MET A 17 -6.96 16.51 -6.83
C MET A 17 -6.00 17.62 -6.40
N ASN A 18 -5.63 17.67 -5.10
CA ASN A 18 -4.67 18.64 -4.55
C ASN A 18 -5.02 20.12 -4.82
N TYR A 19 -6.32 20.42 -4.92
CA TYR A 19 -6.81 21.80 -5.04
C TYR A 19 -6.85 22.44 -3.65
N LYS A 20 -6.08 23.53 -3.48
CA LYS A 20 -5.89 24.19 -2.18
C LYS A 20 -6.69 25.49 -2.01
N GLU A 21 -7.35 25.92 -3.07
CA GLU A 21 -8.07 27.19 -3.13
C GLU A 21 -9.56 27.04 -2.80
N ALA A 22 -9.98 25.83 -2.44
CA ALA A 22 -11.34 25.60 -1.95
C ALA A 22 -11.51 26.29 -0.59
N GLU A 23 -12.58 27.05 -0.44
CA GLU A 23 -12.94 27.71 0.81
C GLU A 23 -14.00 26.88 1.57
N ASP A 24 -13.96 26.92 2.92
CA ASP A 24 -15.01 26.30 3.72
C ASP A 24 -16.37 26.91 3.37
N GLY A 25 -17.35 26.09 3.11
CA GLY A 25 -18.69 26.51 2.70
C GLY A 25 -19.01 26.35 1.22
N MET A 26 -18.01 26.12 0.37
CA MET A 26 -18.21 25.79 -1.06
C MET A 26 -18.83 24.40 -1.21
N THR A 27 -19.73 24.24 -2.17
CA THR A 27 -20.19 22.93 -2.63
C THR A 27 -19.14 22.25 -3.49
N LEU A 28 -19.16 20.93 -3.54
CA LEU A 28 -18.24 20.17 -4.41
C LEU A 28 -18.44 20.59 -5.89
N ARG A 29 -19.68 20.88 -6.31
CA ARG A 29 -20.00 21.35 -7.68
C ARG A 29 -19.39 22.72 -7.97
N GLU A 30 -19.40 23.66 -7.01
CA GLU A 30 -18.75 24.96 -7.15
C GLU A 30 -17.24 24.79 -7.30
N ILE A 31 -16.60 23.97 -6.45
CA ILE A 31 -15.17 23.67 -6.55
C ILE A 31 -14.84 23.09 -7.93
N LEU A 32 -15.61 22.11 -8.40
CA LEU A 32 -15.37 21.49 -9.70
C LEU A 32 -15.53 22.47 -10.86
N SER A 33 -16.44 23.43 -10.75
CA SER A 33 -16.63 24.48 -11.77
C SER A 33 -15.42 25.43 -11.88
N GLU A 34 -14.64 25.56 -10.82
CA GLU A 34 -13.41 26.34 -10.81
C GLU A 34 -12.22 25.55 -11.32
N VAL A 35 -12.00 24.33 -10.81
CA VAL A 35 -10.85 23.52 -11.19
C VAL A 35 -10.87 23.09 -12.65
N GLN A 36 -12.05 22.90 -13.26
CA GLN A 36 -12.15 22.57 -14.69
C GLN A 36 -11.54 23.61 -15.62
N LYS A 37 -11.33 24.85 -15.16
CA LYS A 37 -10.70 25.93 -15.92
C LYS A 37 -9.19 25.83 -15.94
N LEU A 38 -8.61 25.04 -15.06
CA LEU A 38 -7.17 24.91 -14.87
C LEU A 38 -6.59 23.78 -15.74
N PRO A 39 -5.46 24.00 -16.42
CA PRO A 39 -4.89 23.03 -17.37
C PRO A 39 -4.58 21.65 -16.76
N GLU A 40 -4.19 21.59 -15.49
CA GLU A 40 -3.85 20.37 -14.80
C GLU A 40 -5.03 19.41 -14.55
N TYR A 41 -6.28 19.92 -14.71
CA TYR A 41 -7.51 19.12 -14.57
C TYR A 41 -8.19 18.84 -15.92
N GLN A 42 -7.65 19.33 -17.03
CA GLN A 42 -8.11 19.03 -18.38
C GLN A 42 -7.49 17.74 -18.90
N GLU A 43 -8.05 17.21 -19.98
CA GLU A 43 -7.57 15.97 -20.61
C GLU A 43 -6.05 16.02 -20.87
N GLY A 44 -5.32 15.00 -20.38
CA GLY A 44 -3.85 14.96 -20.38
C GLY A 44 -3.19 15.73 -19.24
N GLY A 45 -3.92 16.48 -18.43
CA GLY A 45 -3.44 17.15 -17.25
C GLY A 45 -3.15 16.17 -16.09
N ARG A 46 -2.35 16.62 -15.14
CA ARG A 46 -1.85 15.78 -14.05
C ARG A 46 -2.93 15.19 -13.17
N TYR A 47 -4.01 15.92 -12.93
CA TYR A 47 -5.09 15.55 -12.02
C TYR A 47 -6.40 15.22 -12.78
N TYR A 48 -6.32 15.05 -14.10
CA TYR A 48 -7.50 14.79 -14.93
C TYR A 48 -8.22 13.49 -14.52
N GLY A 49 -7.48 12.45 -14.15
CA GLY A 49 -8.06 11.18 -13.74
C GLY A 49 -8.93 11.33 -12.49
N GLU A 50 -8.41 11.98 -11.46
CA GLU A 50 -9.11 12.25 -10.21
C GLU A 50 -10.29 13.21 -10.44
N TYR A 51 -10.08 14.28 -11.22
CA TYR A 51 -11.12 15.24 -11.58
C TYR A 51 -12.27 14.56 -12.34
N SER A 52 -11.98 13.73 -13.32
CA SER A 52 -13.03 13.08 -14.12
C SER A 52 -13.92 12.18 -13.25
N VAL A 53 -13.28 11.45 -12.31
CA VAL A 53 -13.95 10.62 -11.32
C VAL A 53 -14.91 11.46 -10.46
N VAL A 54 -14.41 12.49 -9.83
CA VAL A 54 -15.20 13.31 -8.91
C VAL A 54 -16.28 14.11 -9.66
N SER A 55 -15.97 14.62 -10.85
CA SER A 55 -16.90 15.38 -11.68
C SER A 55 -18.08 14.55 -12.17
N GLU A 56 -17.84 13.28 -12.54
CA GLU A 56 -18.93 12.38 -12.92
C GLU A 56 -19.84 12.08 -11.71
N ALA A 57 -19.25 11.83 -10.54
CA ALA A 57 -19.99 11.56 -9.30
C ALA A 57 -20.81 12.77 -8.84
N ALA A 58 -20.29 13.98 -9.01
CA ALA A 58 -21.00 15.22 -8.67
C ALA A 58 -22.21 15.51 -9.56
N GLY A 59 -22.44 14.71 -10.61
CA GLY A 59 -23.71 14.65 -11.35
C GLY A 59 -24.89 14.13 -10.49
N ASP A 60 -24.61 13.36 -9.45
CA ASP A 60 -25.57 13.04 -8.37
C ASP A 60 -25.61 14.20 -7.38
N ASP A 61 -26.78 14.81 -7.17
CA ASP A 61 -26.96 15.97 -6.28
C ASP A 61 -26.52 15.66 -4.83
N ARG A 62 -26.68 14.42 -4.38
CA ARG A 62 -26.20 13.98 -3.08
C ARG A 62 -24.70 14.19 -2.88
N VAL A 63 -23.91 14.14 -3.95
CA VAL A 63 -22.46 14.40 -3.91
C VAL A 63 -22.14 15.83 -4.34
N GLY A 64 -22.74 16.30 -5.42
CA GLY A 64 -22.46 17.63 -5.97
C GLY A 64 -22.77 18.78 -5.03
N GLU A 65 -23.82 18.63 -4.20
CA GLU A 65 -24.24 19.64 -3.20
C GLU A 65 -23.59 19.47 -1.82
N MET A 66 -22.68 18.50 -1.65
CA MET A 66 -21.90 18.40 -0.40
C MET A 66 -21.03 19.63 -0.21
N VAL A 67 -21.04 20.15 1.00
CA VAL A 67 -20.31 21.35 1.39
C VAL A 67 -19.01 20.95 2.07
N ILE A 68 -17.89 21.46 1.58
CA ILE A 68 -16.58 21.28 2.22
C ILE A 68 -16.49 22.18 3.46
N GLY A 69 -15.84 21.68 4.49
CA GLY A 69 -15.61 22.44 5.72
C GLY A 69 -14.47 21.89 6.55
N SER A 70 -14.19 22.59 7.64
CA SER A 70 -13.20 22.22 8.63
C SER A 70 -11.88 21.71 8.04
N GLN A 71 -11.42 22.35 6.95
CA GLN A 71 -10.17 21.98 6.28
C GLN A 71 -8.99 22.10 7.26
N SER A 72 -8.21 21.03 7.41
CA SER A 72 -7.15 20.92 8.42
C SER A 72 -6.13 22.07 8.37
N HIS A 73 -5.73 22.51 7.16
CA HIS A 73 -4.77 23.62 7.00
C HIS A 73 -5.36 24.97 7.44
N LEU A 74 -6.68 25.20 7.31
CA LEU A 74 -7.36 26.40 7.79
C LEU A 74 -7.56 26.37 9.31
N MET A 75 -7.52 25.17 9.90
CA MET A 75 -7.62 24.98 11.35
C MET A 75 -6.25 24.95 12.06
N GLY A 76 -5.17 25.22 11.35
CA GLY A 76 -3.81 25.24 11.92
C GLY A 76 -3.12 23.88 12.03
N PHE A 77 -3.62 22.86 11.31
CA PHE A 77 -2.98 21.54 11.21
C PHE A 77 -2.06 21.48 9.97
N ASP A 78 -0.96 22.25 10.00
CA ASP A 78 0.03 22.32 8.89
C ASP A 78 1.04 21.15 8.91
N ASP A 79 0.73 20.08 9.57
CA ASP A 79 1.62 19.03 10.02
C ASP A 79 1.45 17.68 9.26
N GLY A 80 0.85 17.75 8.08
CA GLY A 80 0.57 16.54 7.28
C GLY A 80 -0.74 15.81 7.66
N THR A 81 -1.57 16.36 8.54
CA THR A 81 -2.89 15.79 8.87
C THR A 81 -3.75 15.63 7.61
N CYS A 82 -3.77 16.65 6.77
CA CYS A 82 -4.45 16.71 5.48
C CYS A 82 -5.83 16.04 5.49
N ALA A 83 -6.80 16.76 6.07
CA ALA A 83 -8.17 16.29 6.25
C ALA A 83 -9.16 17.44 6.02
N CYS A 84 -10.40 17.09 5.73
CA CYS A 84 -11.53 18.01 5.66
C CYS A 84 -12.82 17.29 5.99
N THR A 85 -13.91 18.05 6.14
CA THR A 85 -15.26 17.50 6.19
C THR A 85 -16.02 17.78 4.92
N PHE A 86 -16.96 16.89 4.59
CA PHE A 86 -18.03 17.13 3.61
C PHE A 86 -19.35 16.87 4.28
N SER A 87 -20.25 17.83 4.26
CA SER A 87 -21.58 17.72 4.88
C SER A 87 -22.70 17.81 3.85
N SER A 88 -23.69 16.94 4.00
CA SER A 88 -24.94 17.02 3.25
C SER A 88 -25.99 17.72 4.09
N LYS A 89 -26.56 18.79 3.57
CA LYS A 89 -27.67 19.51 4.25
C LYS A 89 -28.98 18.73 4.24
N GLU A 90 -29.13 17.83 3.26
CA GLU A 90 -30.42 17.10 3.08
C GLU A 90 -30.50 15.85 3.96
N ASN A 91 -29.38 15.17 4.21
CA ASN A 91 -29.35 13.84 4.83
C ASN A 91 -28.74 13.84 6.24
N ASP A 92 -28.35 14.98 6.77
CA ASP A 92 -27.67 15.12 8.08
C ASP A 92 -26.40 14.24 8.17
N GLU A 93 -25.73 14.03 7.03
CA GLU A 93 -24.51 13.22 6.90
C GLU A 93 -23.27 14.09 6.86
N VAL A 94 -22.24 13.67 7.59
CA VAL A 94 -20.93 14.31 7.60
C VAL A 94 -19.87 13.27 7.34
N TYR A 95 -19.02 13.51 6.34
CA TYR A 95 -17.86 12.69 6.04
C TYR A 95 -16.60 13.43 6.53
N VAL A 96 -15.86 12.81 7.43
CA VAL A 96 -14.52 13.26 7.83
C VAL A 96 -13.51 12.47 7.02
N VAL A 97 -12.83 13.15 6.09
CA VAL A 97 -12.02 12.54 5.06
C VAL A 97 -10.54 12.80 5.31
N TYR A 98 -9.73 11.74 5.42
CA TYR A 98 -8.29 11.81 5.60
C TYR A 98 -7.55 11.43 4.32
N ARG A 99 -6.67 12.31 3.84
CA ARG A 99 -5.79 11.99 2.72
C ARG A 99 -4.71 10.99 3.16
N GLY A 100 -4.27 10.19 2.19
CA GLY A 100 -3.13 9.28 2.32
C GLY A 100 -1.80 9.99 2.48
N THR A 101 -0.74 9.20 2.35
CA THR A 101 0.65 9.63 2.57
C THR A 101 1.04 10.81 1.69
N GLY A 102 1.53 11.87 2.30
CA GLY A 102 2.18 12.98 1.63
C GLY A 102 3.69 12.75 1.45
N ASP A 103 4.35 13.73 0.82
CA ASP A 103 5.81 13.70 0.63
C ASP A 103 6.54 13.65 1.99
N GLY A 104 7.37 12.64 2.20
CA GLY A 104 8.15 12.45 3.43
C GLY A 104 7.41 11.79 4.59
N GLU A 105 6.16 11.34 4.41
CA GLU A 105 5.36 10.69 5.46
C GLU A 105 5.46 9.15 5.44
N TRP A 106 6.11 8.54 4.46
CA TRP A 106 6.26 7.09 4.37
C TRP A 106 6.89 6.42 5.59
N PRO A 107 7.87 7.04 6.29
CA PRO A 107 8.40 6.46 7.53
C PRO A 107 7.35 6.25 8.61
N ASP A 108 6.35 7.14 8.72
CA ASP A 108 5.23 6.97 9.67
C ASP A 108 4.39 5.72 9.34
N ASN A 109 4.25 5.35 8.07
CA ASN A 109 3.61 4.09 7.67
C ASN A 109 4.37 2.88 8.22
N GLY A 110 5.70 2.89 8.15
CA GLY A 110 6.55 1.84 8.74
C GLY A 110 6.36 1.75 10.26
N LEU A 111 6.37 2.88 10.93
CA LEU A 111 6.13 2.94 12.38
C LEU A 111 4.73 2.45 12.77
N GLY A 112 3.73 2.64 11.90
CA GLY A 112 2.37 2.13 12.11
C GLY A 112 2.30 0.60 12.18
N MET A 113 3.25 -0.11 11.54
CA MET A 113 3.35 -1.57 11.63
C MET A 113 4.01 -2.06 12.92
N THR A 114 4.77 -1.22 13.62
CA THR A 114 5.68 -1.67 14.68
C THR A 114 5.42 -1.02 16.04
N ARG A 115 4.85 0.18 16.05
CA ARG A 115 4.59 0.95 17.26
C ARG A 115 3.12 0.92 17.68
N GLU A 116 2.89 1.25 18.93
CA GLU A 116 1.56 1.34 19.51
C GLU A 116 0.71 2.44 18.88
N LYS A 117 1.34 3.54 18.52
CA LYS A 117 0.76 4.70 17.86
C LYS A 117 1.82 5.46 17.07
N THR A 118 1.39 6.24 16.08
CA THR A 118 2.26 7.12 15.33
C THR A 118 1.83 8.57 15.47
N LEU A 119 2.71 9.49 15.12
CA LEU A 119 2.43 10.90 15.17
C LEU A 119 1.24 11.28 14.29
N GLN A 120 1.17 10.72 13.07
CA GLN A 120 0.08 11.00 12.14
C GLN A 120 -1.27 10.45 12.61
N GLN A 121 -1.27 9.33 13.32
CA GLN A 121 -2.49 8.78 13.95
C GLN A 121 -2.99 9.69 15.09
N GLU A 122 -2.10 10.18 15.94
CA GLU A 122 -2.47 11.09 17.04
C GLU A 122 -2.98 12.43 16.52
N ARG A 123 -2.36 12.97 15.47
CA ARG A 123 -2.82 14.20 14.80
C ARG A 123 -4.20 14.04 14.18
N ALA A 124 -4.45 12.91 13.52
CA ALA A 124 -5.76 12.60 12.95
C ALA A 124 -6.84 12.53 14.04
N LEU A 125 -6.53 11.93 15.19
CA LEU A 125 -7.43 11.88 16.34
C LEU A 125 -7.71 13.29 16.88
N THR A 126 -6.67 14.10 17.11
CA THR A 126 -6.83 15.48 17.59
C THR A 126 -7.67 16.30 16.62
N TYR A 127 -7.42 16.17 15.32
CA TYR A 127 -8.25 16.84 14.31
C TYR A 127 -9.72 16.43 14.42
N PHE A 128 -10.01 15.14 14.47
CA PHE A 128 -11.38 14.63 14.59
C PHE A 128 -12.10 15.19 15.82
N GLU A 129 -11.47 15.09 16.98
CA GLU A 129 -12.05 15.56 18.24
C GLU A 129 -12.26 17.08 18.23
N THR A 130 -11.32 17.85 17.64
CA THR A 130 -11.49 19.30 17.43
C THR A 130 -12.68 19.61 16.52
N VAL A 131 -12.86 18.83 15.45
CA VAL A 131 -14.01 19.00 14.52
C VAL A 131 -15.32 18.70 15.25
N VAL A 132 -15.38 17.58 16.00
CA VAL A 132 -16.58 17.20 16.78
C VAL A 132 -16.96 18.30 17.77
N GLU A 133 -15.99 18.85 18.50
CA GLU A 133 -16.22 19.94 19.47
C GLU A 133 -16.65 21.24 18.79
N LYS A 134 -15.95 21.63 17.70
CA LYS A 134 -16.23 22.89 16.99
C LYS A 134 -17.61 22.89 16.34
N GLU A 135 -17.98 21.80 15.70
CA GLU A 135 -19.26 21.67 14.97
C GLU A 135 -20.41 21.20 15.88
N GLY A 136 -20.10 20.74 17.10
CA GLY A 136 -21.08 20.30 18.08
C GLY A 136 -21.75 18.98 17.74
N TYR A 137 -21.06 18.08 17.05
CA TYR A 137 -21.60 16.76 16.70
C TYR A 137 -21.82 15.91 17.93
N GLN A 138 -22.95 15.23 17.98
CA GLN A 138 -23.39 14.41 19.11
C GLN A 138 -23.79 13.01 18.64
N GLU A 139 -23.99 12.11 19.56
CA GLU A 139 -24.60 10.81 19.29
C GLU A 139 -25.96 11.00 18.60
N GLY A 140 -26.14 10.36 17.46
CA GLY A 140 -27.30 10.52 16.56
C GLY A 140 -27.02 11.33 15.30
N ASN A 141 -25.96 12.15 15.25
CA ASN A 141 -25.47 12.67 13.99
C ASN A 141 -24.81 11.53 13.19
N ARG A 142 -24.98 11.59 11.87
CA ARG A 142 -24.42 10.56 11.00
C ARG A 142 -23.00 10.97 10.53
N VAL A 143 -22.00 10.75 11.40
CA VAL A 143 -20.61 11.07 11.10
C VAL A 143 -19.89 9.83 10.60
N ILE A 144 -19.43 9.90 9.36
CA ILE A 144 -18.69 8.86 8.65
C ILE A 144 -17.24 9.27 8.58
N VAL A 145 -16.33 8.41 9.04
CA VAL A 145 -14.89 8.65 9.00
C VAL A 145 -14.31 7.82 7.85
N THR A 146 -13.56 8.43 6.96
CA THR A 146 -13.03 7.71 5.80
C THR A 146 -11.64 8.18 5.41
N GLY A 147 -10.90 7.32 4.73
CA GLY A 147 -9.56 7.63 4.25
C GLY A 147 -9.05 6.56 3.30
N HIS A 148 -8.16 6.98 2.38
CA HIS A 148 -7.44 6.09 1.48
C HIS A 148 -5.97 5.97 1.90
N SER A 149 -5.38 4.79 1.79
CA SER A 149 -3.97 4.56 2.11
C SER A 149 -3.67 4.86 3.59
N LYS A 150 -2.68 5.71 3.88
CA LYS A 150 -2.45 6.22 5.25
C LYS A 150 -3.68 6.91 5.84
N GLY A 151 -4.51 7.55 5.00
CA GLY A 151 -5.79 8.11 5.42
C GLY A 151 -6.74 7.05 5.97
N GLY A 152 -6.80 5.87 5.35
CA GLY A 152 -7.55 4.72 5.83
C GLY A 152 -7.05 4.21 7.18
N ASN A 153 -5.73 4.18 7.40
CA ASN A 153 -5.14 3.88 8.70
C ASN A 153 -5.51 4.93 9.75
N LYS A 154 -5.45 6.24 9.40
CA LYS A 154 -5.90 7.35 10.27
C LYS A 154 -7.38 7.19 10.65
N ALA A 155 -8.25 6.93 9.66
CA ALA A 155 -9.70 6.77 9.88
C ALA A 155 -10.01 5.61 10.84
N GLN A 156 -9.38 4.45 10.63
CA GLN A 156 -9.49 3.30 11.53
C GLN A 156 -8.99 3.64 12.95
N TYR A 157 -7.84 4.32 13.05
CA TYR A 157 -7.26 4.72 14.34
C TYR A 157 -8.19 5.64 15.13
N VAL A 158 -8.78 6.64 14.46
CA VAL A 158 -9.77 7.55 15.04
C VAL A 158 -10.98 6.77 15.56
N THR A 159 -11.56 5.90 14.73
CA THR A 159 -12.72 5.06 15.09
C THR A 159 -12.45 4.19 16.32
N MET A 160 -11.25 3.63 16.41
CA MET A 160 -10.86 2.76 17.52
C MET A 160 -10.49 3.53 18.79
N THR A 161 -10.13 4.84 18.70
CA THR A 161 -9.46 5.52 19.82
C THR A 161 -10.23 6.73 20.36
N THR A 162 -11.05 7.39 19.54
CA THR A 162 -11.73 8.64 19.95
C THR A 162 -12.56 8.48 21.22
N SER A 163 -12.58 9.54 22.01
CA SER A 163 -13.51 9.66 23.17
C SER A 163 -14.97 9.87 22.75
N TYR A 164 -15.19 10.23 21.47
CA TYR A 164 -16.51 10.45 20.88
C TYR A 164 -16.98 9.25 20.05
N ASP A 165 -16.81 8.03 20.53
CA ASP A 165 -17.13 6.81 19.78
C ASP A 165 -18.61 6.71 19.39
N GLY A 166 -19.53 7.24 20.23
CA GLY A 166 -20.96 7.35 19.93
C GLY A 166 -21.28 8.27 18.74
N VAL A 167 -20.38 9.20 18.39
CA VAL A 167 -20.53 10.10 17.22
C VAL A 167 -20.18 9.40 15.92
N VAL A 168 -19.18 8.49 15.93
CA VAL A 168 -18.79 7.75 14.72
C VAL A 168 -19.85 6.72 14.36
N SER A 169 -20.50 6.91 13.23
CA SER A 169 -21.53 6.00 12.70
C SER A 169 -20.93 4.87 11.87
N ALA A 170 -19.96 5.20 11.02
CA ALA A 170 -19.27 4.24 10.15
C ALA A 170 -17.83 4.70 9.86
N CYS A 171 -16.97 3.75 9.47
CA CYS A 171 -15.62 4.02 9.01
C CYS A 171 -15.36 3.24 7.72
N TYR A 172 -14.99 3.94 6.64
CA TYR A 172 -14.60 3.34 5.38
C TYR A 172 -13.08 3.43 5.20
N ASN A 173 -12.43 2.29 5.33
CA ASN A 173 -11.00 2.13 5.13
C ASN A 173 -10.74 1.68 3.69
N ILE A 174 -10.20 2.57 2.85
CA ILE A 174 -9.92 2.31 1.45
C ILE A 174 -8.41 2.10 1.30
N ASP A 175 -7.98 0.90 0.94
CA ASP A 175 -6.58 0.50 0.78
C ASP A 175 -5.65 0.91 1.95
N GLY A 176 -6.22 1.10 3.15
CA GLY A 176 -5.46 1.55 4.32
C GLY A 176 -4.80 0.41 5.06
N GLN A 177 -3.53 0.60 5.42
CA GLN A 177 -2.76 -0.38 6.18
C GLN A 177 -3.36 -0.70 7.54
N GLY A 178 -3.03 -1.88 8.04
CA GLY A 178 -3.35 -2.32 9.40
C GLY A 178 -2.44 -1.70 10.47
N PHE A 179 -2.38 -2.36 11.62
CA PHE A 179 -1.73 -1.86 12.82
C PHE A 179 -0.68 -2.83 13.36
N SER A 180 0.13 -2.35 14.29
CA SER A 180 1.02 -3.19 15.05
C SER A 180 0.26 -4.06 16.06
N GLU A 181 0.85 -5.18 16.46
CA GLU A 181 0.31 -6.00 17.55
C GLU A 181 0.22 -5.21 18.86
N LYS A 182 1.12 -4.24 19.07
CA LYS A 182 1.11 -3.36 20.24
C LYS A 182 -0.12 -2.44 20.30
N ALA A 183 -0.49 -1.87 19.15
CA ALA A 183 -1.69 -1.04 19.04
C ALA A 183 -2.95 -1.86 19.34
N ILE A 184 -3.08 -3.04 18.73
CA ILE A 184 -4.22 -3.94 18.95
C ILE A 184 -4.28 -4.39 20.44
N ALA A 185 -3.15 -4.78 21.01
CA ALA A 185 -3.07 -5.18 22.40
C ALA A 185 -3.41 -4.03 23.36
N ARG A 186 -3.06 -2.78 23.01
CA ARG A 186 -3.47 -1.60 23.80
C ARG A 186 -4.99 -1.47 23.81
N TRP A 187 -5.65 -1.49 22.66
CA TRP A 187 -7.11 -1.37 22.60
C TRP A 187 -7.80 -2.49 23.39
N LYS A 188 -7.36 -3.75 23.23
CA LYS A 188 -7.88 -4.89 23.99
C LYS A 188 -7.66 -4.79 25.51
N ARG A 189 -6.65 -4.03 25.95
CA ARG A 189 -6.48 -3.74 27.39
C ARG A 189 -7.30 -2.56 27.87
N SER A 190 -7.57 -1.59 26.98
CA SER A 190 -8.29 -0.35 27.33
C SER A 190 -9.79 -0.50 27.30
N TYR A 191 -10.31 -1.45 26.53
CA TYR A 191 -11.72 -1.67 26.28
C TYR A 191 -12.16 -3.06 26.75
N SER A 192 -13.44 -3.18 27.11
CA SER A 192 -14.08 -4.48 27.23
C SER A 192 -14.15 -5.15 25.83
N ASP A 193 -14.27 -6.47 25.78
CA ASP A 193 -14.43 -7.19 24.50
C ASP A 193 -15.63 -6.66 23.70
N HIS A 194 -16.73 -6.34 24.38
CA HIS A 194 -17.91 -5.78 23.75
C HIS A 194 -17.64 -4.40 23.14
N GLU A 195 -16.97 -3.52 23.85
CA GLU A 195 -16.64 -2.17 23.34
C GLU A 195 -15.64 -2.24 22.19
N TYR A 196 -14.61 -3.09 22.31
CA TYR A 196 -13.65 -3.33 21.23
C TYR A 196 -14.35 -3.80 19.94
N GLU A 197 -15.24 -4.78 20.04
CA GLU A 197 -15.98 -5.29 18.88
C GLU A 197 -17.04 -4.28 18.38
N ALA A 198 -17.65 -3.48 19.25
CA ALA A 198 -18.58 -2.42 18.84
C ALA A 198 -17.87 -1.35 18.00
N ARG A 199 -16.68 -0.90 18.40
CA ARG A 199 -15.86 0.04 17.62
C ARG A 199 -15.42 -0.56 16.30
N ARG A 200 -14.91 -1.79 16.34
CA ARG A 200 -14.42 -2.54 15.19
C ARG A 200 -15.52 -2.82 14.16
N SER A 201 -16.75 -3.08 14.62
CA SER A 201 -17.90 -3.35 13.74
C SER A 201 -18.32 -2.16 12.88
N LYS A 202 -17.85 -0.95 13.19
CA LYS A 202 -18.08 0.26 12.37
C LYS A 202 -17.16 0.32 11.15
N ILE A 203 -16.11 -0.52 11.08
CA ILE A 203 -15.05 -0.42 10.09
C ILE A 203 -15.30 -1.38 8.92
N THR A 204 -15.49 -0.82 7.75
CA THR A 204 -15.55 -1.54 6.46
C THR A 204 -14.27 -1.32 5.67
N GLY A 205 -13.65 -2.39 5.21
CA GLY A 205 -12.47 -2.35 4.34
C GLY A 205 -12.84 -2.53 2.88
N ILE A 206 -12.37 -1.62 2.02
CA ILE A 206 -12.55 -1.68 0.57
C ILE A 206 -11.16 -1.64 -0.05
N TYR A 207 -10.75 -2.72 -0.71
CA TYR A 207 -9.38 -2.92 -1.15
C TYR A 207 -9.30 -3.25 -2.62
N GLY A 208 -8.34 -2.68 -3.34
CA GLY A 208 -7.96 -3.15 -4.66
C GLY A 208 -7.47 -4.59 -4.61
N GLU A 209 -7.84 -5.42 -5.61
CA GLU A 209 -7.48 -6.85 -5.66
C GLU A 209 -5.97 -7.11 -5.57
N ASN A 210 -5.16 -6.17 -6.04
CA ASN A 210 -3.70 -6.23 -6.02
C ASN A 210 -3.08 -5.09 -5.20
N ASP A 211 -3.85 -4.40 -4.37
CA ASP A 211 -3.30 -3.40 -3.47
C ASP A 211 -2.33 -4.05 -2.48
N TYR A 212 -1.14 -3.45 -2.37
CA TYR A 212 -0.04 -3.98 -1.55
C TYR A 212 0.14 -3.23 -0.22
N ILE A 213 -0.69 -2.21 0.06
CA ILE A 213 -0.59 -1.38 1.26
C ILE A 213 -1.49 -1.89 2.38
N HIS A 214 -2.74 -2.28 2.08
CA HIS A 214 -3.67 -2.69 3.14
C HIS A 214 -3.22 -3.96 3.89
N VAL A 215 -2.34 -4.77 3.32
CA VAL A 215 -1.76 -5.97 3.96
C VAL A 215 -0.58 -5.67 4.88
N LEU A 216 -0.15 -4.41 4.95
CA LEU A 216 0.93 -4.00 5.86
C LEU A 216 0.39 -3.93 7.31
N GLY A 217 1.09 -4.58 8.22
CA GLY A 217 0.65 -4.71 9.61
C GLY A 217 -0.45 -5.77 9.80
N ARG A 218 -1.21 -5.63 10.88
CA ARG A 218 -2.34 -6.51 11.22
C ARG A 218 -3.66 -5.80 10.94
N SER A 219 -4.48 -6.40 10.11
CA SER A 219 -5.84 -5.90 9.89
C SER A 219 -6.69 -6.02 11.16
N ILE A 220 -7.50 -4.99 11.42
CA ILE A 220 -8.57 -5.01 12.42
C ILE A 220 -9.95 -5.06 11.77
N VAL A 221 -10.02 -4.98 10.44
CA VAL A 221 -11.28 -5.12 9.70
C VAL A 221 -11.76 -6.56 9.81
N ARG A 222 -13.07 -6.74 9.99
CA ARG A 222 -13.68 -8.05 10.06
C ARG A 222 -13.73 -8.66 8.65
N GLU A 223 -13.63 -9.98 8.56
CA GLU A 223 -13.67 -10.68 7.29
C GLU A 223 -14.99 -10.44 6.53
N ASP A 224 -16.12 -10.45 7.27
CA ASP A 224 -17.46 -10.18 6.74
C ASP A 224 -17.70 -8.70 6.34
N GLN A 225 -16.76 -7.81 6.65
CA GLN A 225 -16.76 -6.39 6.29
C GLN A 225 -15.57 -6.03 5.36
N THR A 226 -14.94 -7.02 4.76
CA THR A 226 -13.82 -6.85 3.83
C THR A 226 -14.27 -7.10 2.41
N TYR A 227 -14.03 -6.15 1.51
CA TYR A 227 -14.41 -6.21 0.10
C TYR A 227 -13.19 -5.94 -0.79
N TYR A 228 -13.06 -6.71 -1.86
CA TYR A 228 -12.03 -6.49 -2.87
C TYR A 228 -12.67 -5.99 -4.16
N VAL A 229 -12.02 -5.02 -4.79
CA VAL A 229 -12.47 -4.37 -6.02
C VAL A 229 -11.46 -4.67 -7.14
N LYS A 230 -11.95 -5.03 -8.31
CA LYS A 230 -11.08 -5.19 -9.48
C LYS A 230 -10.51 -3.84 -9.92
N THR A 231 -9.22 -3.85 -10.20
CA THR A 231 -8.49 -2.69 -10.70
C THR A 231 -7.87 -3.03 -12.05
N PRO A 232 -8.32 -2.43 -13.17
CA PRO A 232 -7.81 -2.72 -14.52
C PRO A 232 -6.46 -2.03 -14.73
N VAL A 233 -5.45 -2.46 -13.99
CA VAL A 233 -4.10 -1.92 -14.05
C VAL A 233 -3.18 -2.98 -14.63
N ALA A 234 -2.37 -2.60 -15.62
CA ALA A 234 -1.34 -3.48 -16.14
C ALA A 234 -0.21 -3.69 -15.13
N VAL A 235 0.37 -4.89 -15.10
CA VAL A 235 1.42 -5.26 -14.13
C VAL A 235 2.63 -4.33 -14.17
N GLU A 236 2.92 -3.74 -15.33
CA GLU A 236 3.98 -2.76 -15.53
C GLU A 236 3.74 -1.44 -14.79
N ASN A 237 2.49 -1.16 -14.45
CA ASN A 237 2.09 0.02 -13.67
C ASN A 237 1.83 -0.36 -12.21
N PHE A 238 2.81 -0.97 -11.56
CA PHE A 238 2.70 -1.45 -10.17
C PHE A 238 2.13 -0.40 -9.20
N ALA A 239 2.55 0.86 -9.31
CA ALA A 239 2.04 1.92 -8.45
C ALA A 239 0.54 2.18 -8.65
N GLY A 240 0.00 1.88 -9.82
CA GLY A 240 -1.42 2.05 -10.14
C GLY A 240 -2.34 1.11 -9.35
N TYR A 241 -1.85 -0.02 -8.86
CA TYR A 241 -2.64 -0.93 -8.02
C TYR A 241 -3.05 -0.31 -6.68
N HIS A 242 -2.35 0.75 -6.24
CA HIS A 242 -2.67 1.50 -5.04
C HIS A 242 -3.33 2.87 -5.33
N ASP A 243 -3.63 3.16 -6.57
CA ASP A 243 -4.23 4.44 -6.95
C ASP A 243 -5.76 4.32 -7.00
N ILE A 244 -6.43 5.00 -6.08
CA ILE A 244 -7.88 4.92 -5.87
C ILE A 244 -8.71 5.16 -7.13
N LYS A 245 -8.24 6.01 -8.06
CA LYS A 245 -8.99 6.30 -9.30
C LYS A 245 -9.21 5.07 -10.18
N TYR A 246 -8.34 4.07 -10.11
CA TYR A 246 -8.51 2.84 -10.87
C TYR A 246 -9.52 1.86 -10.25
N MET A 247 -9.95 2.08 -9.01
CA MET A 247 -11.00 1.30 -8.38
C MET A 247 -12.40 1.61 -8.95
N PHE A 248 -12.54 2.68 -9.74
CA PHE A 248 -13.79 3.05 -10.41
C PHE A 248 -13.89 2.52 -11.84
N ALA A 249 -12.87 1.93 -12.39
CA ALA A 249 -12.93 1.39 -13.73
C ALA A 249 -13.74 0.08 -13.73
N ALA A 250 -14.85 0.06 -14.47
CA ALA A 250 -15.67 -1.14 -14.63
C ALA A 250 -14.91 -2.21 -15.41
N PRO A 251 -14.80 -3.46 -14.90
CA PRO A 251 -14.18 -4.55 -15.64
C PRO A 251 -14.95 -4.86 -16.93
N GLY A 252 -14.27 -4.97 -18.07
CA GLY A 252 -14.81 -5.51 -19.32
C GLY A 252 -15.51 -4.54 -20.25
N LYS A 253 -15.41 -3.23 -20.06
CA LYS A 253 -15.79 -2.24 -21.07
C LYS A 253 -14.59 -1.92 -21.95
N GLU A 254 -14.80 -2.04 -23.27
CA GLU A 254 -13.82 -1.61 -24.27
C GLU A 254 -13.55 -0.10 -24.17
N GLN A 255 -12.31 0.30 -24.49
CA GLN A 255 -11.92 1.71 -24.56
C GLN A 255 -12.91 2.47 -25.46
N GLY A 256 -13.65 3.42 -24.87
CA GLY A 256 -14.56 4.31 -25.59
C GLY A 256 -16.00 4.36 -25.09
N GLU A 257 -16.47 3.42 -24.29
CA GLU A 257 -17.72 3.60 -23.54
C GLU A 257 -17.42 4.35 -22.23
N LYS A 258 -18.21 5.41 -21.95
CA LYS A 258 -18.19 6.05 -20.62
C LYS A 258 -18.43 4.96 -19.58
N THR A 259 -17.38 4.60 -18.88
CA THR A 259 -17.48 3.70 -17.75
C THR A 259 -18.34 4.42 -16.73
N SER A 260 -19.50 3.85 -16.42
CA SER A 260 -20.20 4.22 -15.20
C SER A 260 -19.23 3.99 -14.07
N MET A 261 -18.80 5.08 -13.46
CA MET A 261 -17.83 5.07 -12.37
C MET A 261 -18.22 4.28 -11.19
N ILE A 262 -19.46 3.99 -11.13
CA ILE A 262 -20.12 3.69 -9.91
C ILE A 262 -20.52 2.25 -10.03
N PHE A 263 -20.19 1.54 -9.01
CA PHE A 263 -20.63 0.20 -8.79
C PHE A 263 -22.14 0.14 -8.99
N SER A 264 -22.60 -0.25 -10.17
CA SER A 264 -24.02 -0.27 -10.50
C SER A 264 -24.75 -1.26 -9.60
N GLY A 265 -25.05 -0.84 -8.39
CA GLY A 265 -26.14 -1.36 -7.58
C GLY A 265 -25.96 -2.70 -6.88
N SER A 266 -24.85 -3.43 -6.97
CA SER A 266 -24.62 -4.58 -6.11
C SER A 266 -23.15 -4.70 -5.71
N LYS A 267 -22.90 -4.77 -4.40
CA LYS A 267 -21.59 -5.10 -3.80
C LYS A 267 -20.95 -6.36 -4.41
N ASN A 268 -21.73 -7.24 -5.02
CA ASN A 268 -21.30 -8.48 -5.63
C ASN A 268 -20.78 -8.35 -7.07
N SER A 269 -21.02 -7.24 -7.75
CA SER A 269 -20.65 -7.07 -9.17
C SER A 269 -19.16 -6.79 -9.36
N TYR A 270 -18.46 -6.36 -8.30
CA TYR A 270 -17.08 -5.88 -8.35
C TYR A 270 -16.16 -6.61 -7.37
N VAL A 271 -16.65 -7.61 -6.65
CA VAL A 271 -15.83 -8.38 -5.73
C VAL A 271 -14.82 -9.19 -6.53
N ALA A 272 -13.56 -8.94 -6.26
CA ALA A 272 -12.44 -9.68 -6.80
C ALA A 272 -11.85 -10.59 -5.71
N GLU A 273 -11.20 -11.66 -6.14
CA GLU A 273 -10.36 -12.46 -5.25
C GLU A 273 -9.01 -11.75 -5.06
N PRO A 274 -8.37 -11.88 -3.87
CA PRO A 274 -7.06 -11.33 -3.64
C PRO A 274 -6.03 -11.79 -4.67
N GLY A 275 -5.36 -10.85 -5.31
CA GLY A 275 -4.38 -11.15 -6.35
C GLY A 275 -3.02 -11.62 -5.81
N LEU A 276 -2.16 -12.09 -6.72
CA LEU A 276 -0.83 -12.61 -6.37
C LEU A 276 0.08 -11.57 -5.73
N LEU A 277 0.05 -10.32 -6.20
CA LEU A 277 0.85 -9.23 -5.62
C LEU A 277 0.48 -8.96 -4.17
N LEU A 278 -0.80 -9.03 -3.87
CA LEU A 278 -1.31 -8.91 -2.51
C LEU A 278 -0.76 -10.03 -1.62
N ALA A 279 -0.76 -11.27 -2.10
CA ALA A 279 -0.20 -12.40 -1.34
C ALA A 279 1.30 -12.22 -1.07
N CYS A 280 2.06 -11.67 -2.03
CA CYS A 280 3.48 -11.35 -1.86
C CYS A 280 3.70 -10.27 -0.79
N ALA A 281 2.96 -9.17 -0.87
CA ALA A 281 3.06 -8.07 0.09
C ALA A 281 2.63 -8.51 1.50
N ALA A 282 1.59 -9.33 1.62
CA ALA A 282 1.15 -9.91 2.88
C ALA A 282 2.21 -10.81 3.51
N ALA A 283 2.86 -11.68 2.72
CA ALA A 283 3.95 -12.53 3.20
C ALA A 283 5.13 -11.70 3.70
N LEU A 284 5.52 -10.65 2.97
CA LEU A 284 6.59 -9.72 3.38
C LEU A 284 6.23 -9.00 4.69
N SER A 285 5.01 -8.47 4.78
CA SER A 285 4.51 -7.82 6.00
C SER A 285 4.55 -8.79 7.20
N ALA A 286 4.08 -10.02 7.02
CA ALA A 286 4.09 -11.04 8.07
C ALA A 286 5.51 -11.37 8.55
N GLU A 287 6.51 -11.41 7.65
CA GLU A 287 7.90 -11.65 8.02
C GLU A 287 8.50 -10.47 8.79
N VAL A 288 8.23 -9.23 8.38
CA VAL A 288 8.63 -8.04 9.15
C VAL A 288 8.02 -8.09 10.55
N MET A 289 6.75 -8.46 10.67
CA MET A 289 6.06 -8.54 11.96
C MET A 289 6.59 -9.66 12.88
N LYS A 290 7.17 -10.73 12.33
CA LYS A 290 7.82 -11.81 13.09
C LYS A 290 9.23 -11.47 13.59
N MET A 291 9.85 -10.42 13.06
CA MET A 291 11.21 -10.04 13.46
C MET A 291 11.25 -9.64 14.94
N PRO A 292 12.40 -9.86 15.62
CA PRO A 292 12.63 -9.30 16.95
C PRO A 292 12.42 -7.78 16.96
N GLU A 293 11.86 -7.25 18.04
CA GLU A 293 11.50 -5.84 18.18
C GLU A 293 12.62 -4.88 17.78
N GLU A 294 13.85 -5.19 18.21
CA GLU A 294 15.08 -4.41 17.93
C GLU A 294 15.38 -4.24 16.43
N LYS A 295 14.89 -5.15 15.58
CA LYS A 295 15.13 -5.16 14.12
C LYS A 295 13.91 -4.75 13.32
N ARG A 296 12.72 -4.85 13.91
CA ARG A 296 11.44 -4.65 13.25
C ARG A 296 11.27 -3.22 12.74
N ASP A 297 11.57 -2.22 13.58
CA ASP A 297 11.49 -0.80 13.20
C ASP A 297 12.43 -0.50 12.03
N GLY A 298 13.65 -1.04 12.05
CA GLY A 298 14.61 -0.88 10.96
C GLY A 298 14.14 -1.54 9.65
N ALA A 299 13.59 -2.76 9.73
CA ALA A 299 13.07 -3.46 8.56
C ALA A 299 11.85 -2.74 7.96
N ALA A 300 10.94 -2.25 8.81
CA ALA A 300 9.78 -1.47 8.38
C ALA A 300 10.21 -0.15 7.74
N ALA A 301 11.20 0.55 8.31
CA ALA A 301 11.75 1.78 7.73
C ALA A 301 12.38 1.54 6.34
N VAL A 302 13.13 0.44 6.18
CA VAL A 302 13.69 0.05 4.87
C VAL A 302 12.59 -0.20 3.84
N LEU A 303 11.55 -0.94 4.20
CA LEU A 303 10.42 -1.22 3.34
C LEU A 303 9.72 0.08 2.88
N MET A 304 9.46 0.98 3.82
CA MET A 304 8.80 2.26 3.52
C MET A 304 9.68 3.19 2.70
N GLN A 305 11.00 3.18 2.93
CA GLN A 305 11.92 3.96 2.09
C GLN A 305 11.95 3.43 0.65
N LEU A 306 11.84 2.11 0.43
CA LEU A 306 11.70 1.55 -0.92
C LEU A 306 10.42 2.03 -1.61
N MET A 307 9.33 2.15 -0.85
CA MET A 307 8.06 2.70 -1.36
C MET A 307 8.20 4.18 -1.76
N GLU A 308 8.86 5.00 -0.93
CA GLU A 308 9.16 6.40 -1.25
C GLU A 308 10.00 6.55 -2.52
N LEU A 309 11.03 5.70 -2.67
CA LEU A 309 11.94 5.70 -3.81
C LEU A 309 11.29 5.26 -5.12
N SER A 310 10.23 4.46 -5.06
CA SER A 310 9.44 4.07 -6.23
C SER A 310 8.65 5.24 -6.83
N GLY A 311 8.40 6.28 -6.03
CA GLY A 311 7.73 7.51 -6.45
C GLY A 311 8.61 8.43 -7.31
N LYS A 312 8.00 9.48 -7.88
CA LYS A 312 8.70 10.47 -8.71
C LYS A 312 9.66 11.35 -7.90
N LYS A 313 9.37 11.59 -6.63
CA LYS A 313 10.22 12.37 -5.72
C LYS A 313 11.01 11.43 -4.83
N LYS A 314 12.33 11.41 -5.03
CA LYS A 314 13.25 10.57 -4.26
C LYS A 314 13.66 11.33 -3.01
N ARG A 315 13.02 11.04 -1.89
CA ARG A 315 13.29 11.67 -0.61
C ARG A 315 13.74 10.67 0.43
N GLY A 316 14.61 11.09 1.34
CA GLY A 316 15.01 10.34 2.52
C GLY A 316 14.03 10.50 3.68
N GLN A 317 14.31 9.80 4.78
CA GLN A 317 13.44 9.79 5.97
C GLN A 317 13.25 11.15 6.63
N ASN A 318 14.20 12.09 6.41
CA ASN A 318 14.13 13.44 6.94
C ASN A 318 13.68 14.47 5.88
N GLY A 319 13.13 14.00 4.76
CA GLY A 319 12.66 14.85 3.66
C GLY A 319 13.77 15.39 2.74
N GLU A 320 15.03 15.01 2.94
CA GLU A 320 16.15 15.36 2.07
C GLU A 320 15.98 14.76 0.67
N VAL A 321 16.41 15.48 -0.37
CA VAL A 321 16.39 14.96 -1.74
C VAL A 321 17.58 14.01 -1.93
N LEU A 322 17.29 12.74 -2.25
CA LEU A 322 18.31 11.73 -2.46
C LEU A 322 18.94 11.84 -3.84
N THR A 323 20.25 11.69 -3.90
CA THR A 323 21.00 11.56 -5.16
C THR A 323 20.78 10.18 -5.78
N LYS A 324 21.11 10.05 -7.07
CA LYS A 324 21.05 8.73 -7.75
C LYS A 324 21.89 7.67 -7.01
N LYS A 325 23.05 8.07 -6.49
CA LYS A 325 23.95 7.20 -5.74
C LYS A 325 23.33 6.75 -4.43
N ASP A 326 22.72 7.65 -3.66
CA ASP A 326 22.05 7.32 -2.40
C ASP A 326 20.94 6.29 -2.64
N VAL A 327 20.20 6.44 -3.74
CA VAL A 327 19.15 5.49 -4.15
C VAL A 327 19.74 4.13 -4.50
N GLU A 328 20.83 4.09 -5.28
CA GLU A 328 21.51 2.84 -5.67
C GLU A 328 22.08 2.13 -4.43
N ASP A 329 22.73 2.87 -3.52
CA ASP A 329 23.27 2.34 -2.27
C ASP A 329 22.15 1.78 -1.38
N PHE A 330 21.00 2.46 -1.32
CA PHE A 330 19.85 2.02 -0.56
C PHE A 330 19.23 0.74 -1.14
N TYR A 331 19.04 0.66 -2.45
CA TYR A 331 18.57 -0.56 -3.12
C TYR A 331 19.54 -1.73 -2.89
N GLY A 332 20.84 -1.47 -2.99
CA GLY A 332 21.87 -2.47 -2.72
C GLY A 332 21.81 -3.03 -1.29
N ALA A 333 21.41 -2.22 -0.31
CA ALA A 333 21.24 -2.65 1.07
C ALA A 333 19.85 -3.27 1.36
N GLY A 334 18.79 -2.74 0.75
CA GLY A 334 17.39 -3.13 1.02
C GLY A 334 16.95 -4.40 0.30
N ILE A 335 17.37 -4.59 -0.96
CA ILE A 335 17.00 -5.77 -1.75
C ILE A 335 17.40 -7.09 -1.05
N PRO A 336 18.60 -7.25 -0.48
CA PRO A 336 18.95 -8.47 0.25
C PRO A 336 18.05 -8.72 1.47
N VAL A 337 17.57 -7.67 2.14
CA VAL A 337 16.63 -7.80 3.28
C VAL A 337 15.28 -8.34 2.82
N ILE A 338 14.75 -7.80 1.74
CA ILE A 338 13.47 -8.25 1.14
C ILE A 338 13.58 -9.68 0.64
N LEU A 339 14.63 -10.00 -0.12
CA LEU A 339 14.85 -11.34 -0.65
C LEU A 339 15.05 -12.37 0.46
N LYS A 340 15.76 -12.01 1.52
CA LYS A 340 15.91 -12.88 2.69
C LYS A 340 14.53 -13.17 3.32
N SER A 341 13.67 -12.17 3.45
CA SER A 341 12.32 -12.34 3.99
C SER A 341 11.48 -13.26 3.11
N LEU A 342 11.50 -13.07 1.80
CA LEU A 342 10.75 -13.89 0.83
C LEU A 342 11.28 -15.33 0.75
N LEU A 343 12.59 -15.53 0.77
CA LEU A 343 13.20 -16.87 0.59
C LEU A 343 13.26 -17.71 1.88
N LEU A 344 13.06 -17.11 3.05
CA LEU A 344 13.09 -17.84 4.32
C LEU A 344 11.77 -18.52 4.67
N THR A 345 10.64 -18.10 4.11
CA THR A 345 9.35 -18.75 4.34
C THR A 345 8.98 -19.71 3.22
N GLU A 346 8.17 -20.71 3.53
CA GLU A 346 7.66 -21.64 2.53
C GLU A 346 6.69 -20.93 1.57
N GLU A 347 5.86 -20.05 2.10
CA GLU A 347 4.94 -19.20 1.36
C GLU A 347 5.70 -18.23 0.45
N GLY A 348 6.70 -17.52 1.00
CA GLY A 348 7.52 -16.58 0.23
C GLY A 348 8.29 -17.26 -0.89
N ARG A 349 8.83 -18.48 -0.67
CA ARG A 349 9.42 -19.29 -1.72
C ARG A 349 8.40 -19.69 -2.78
N SER A 350 7.22 -20.15 -2.35
CA SER A 350 6.13 -20.52 -3.26
C SER A 350 5.70 -19.33 -4.14
N VAL A 351 5.59 -18.13 -3.56
CA VAL A 351 5.27 -16.88 -4.25
C VAL A 351 6.40 -16.49 -5.20
N PHE A 352 7.65 -16.51 -4.75
CA PHE A 352 8.82 -16.24 -5.59
C PHE A 352 8.85 -17.19 -6.80
N PHE A 353 8.70 -18.49 -6.59
CA PHE A 353 8.65 -19.45 -7.68
C PHE A 353 7.48 -19.22 -8.64
N ARG A 354 6.29 -18.82 -8.16
CA ARG A 354 5.15 -18.49 -9.03
C ARG A 354 5.37 -17.23 -9.86
N LEU A 355 5.96 -16.19 -9.29
CA LEU A 355 6.31 -14.96 -10.01
C LEU A 355 7.32 -15.22 -11.13
N PHE A 356 8.28 -16.12 -10.89
CA PHE A 356 9.31 -16.46 -11.88
C PHE A 356 8.93 -17.62 -12.81
N GLN A 357 7.84 -18.34 -12.55
CA GLN A 357 7.34 -19.38 -13.45
C GLN A 357 6.55 -18.83 -14.65
N GLY A 358 6.42 -17.49 -14.75
CA GLY A 358 5.84 -16.85 -15.93
C GLY A 358 4.37 -17.25 -16.22
N ARG A 359 3.63 -17.72 -15.21
CA ARG A 359 2.21 -17.99 -15.39
C ARG A 359 1.47 -16.71 -15.71
N ASN A 360 0.98 -16.64 -16.92
CA ASN A 360 0.05 -15.60 -17.34
C ASN A 360 -1.28 -15.89 -16.64
N LEU A 361 -1.61 -15.12 -15.59
CA LEU A 361 -2.85 -15.28 -14.82
C LEU A 361 -4.11 -15.16 -15.70
N GLU A 362 -4.06 -14.42 -16.80
CA GLU A 362 -5.17 -14.35 -17.76
C GLU A 362 -5.47 -15.71 -18.41
N ALA A 363 -4.46 -16.55 -18.65
CA ALA A 363 -4.66 -17.88 -19.25
C ALA A 363 -5.28 -18.89 -18.27
N GLU A 364 -5.07 -18.76 -16.96
CA GLU A 364 -5.74 -19.60 -15.95
C GLU A 364 -7.24 -19.25 -15.82
N MET A 365 -7.61 -17.99 -15.99
CA MET A 365 -9.01 -17.54 -15.94
C MET A 365 -9.82 -17.99 -17.16
N GLU A 366 -9.19 -18.23 -18.33
CA GLU A 366 -9.87 -18.66 -19.55
C GLU A 366 -9.87 -20.18 -19.79
N GLY A 367 -9.27 -20.97 -18.89
CA GLY A 367 -9.25 -22.44 -18.98
C GLY A 367 -8.46 -22.99 -20.17
N ARG A 368 -7.56 -22.21 -20.75
CA ARG A 368 -6.67 -22.62 -21.84
C ARG A 368 -5.25 -22.78 -21.32
N GLN A 369 -4.77 -24.01 -21.29
CA GLN A 369 -3.36 -24.34 -21.02
C GLN A 369 -2.48 -23.91 -22.19
N PHE A 370 -2.03 -22.66 -22.19
CA PHE A 370 -0.87 -22.26 -22.96
C PHE A 370 0.14 -21.62 -22.04
N VAL A 371 1.21 -22.33 -21.74
CA VAL A 371 2.37 -21.78 -21.03
C VAL A 371 3.21 -21.03 -22.07
N GLN A 372 2.88 -19.77 -22.31
CA GLN A 372 3.77 -18.89 -23.05
C GLN A 372 4.75 -18.26 -22.06
N ILE A 373 5.86 -18.94 -21.80
CA ILE A 373 6.96 -18.35 -21.05
C ILE A 373 7.70 -17.41 -21.98
N GLU A 374 7.57 -16.10 -21.76
CA GLU A 374 8.42 -15.15 -22.47
C GLU A 374 9.89 -15.48 -22.17
N LYS A 375 10.67 -15.76 -23.24
CA LYS A 375 12.13 -15.96 -23.17
C LYS A 375 12.83 -14.91 -22.28
N GLY A 376 12.35 -13.66 -22.31
CA GLY A 376 12.82 -12.56 -21.48
C GLY A 376 12.60 -12.73 -19.96
N GLY A 377 11.70 -13.61 -19.52
CA GLY A 377 11.48 -13.88 -18.09
C GLY A 377 12.61 -14.66 -17.45
N PHE A 378 13.11 -15.70 -18.13
CA PHE A 378 14.27 -16.48 -17.66
C PHE A 378 15.57 -15.66 -17.70
N ASP A 379 15.76 -14.84 -18.73
CA ASP A 379 16.93 -13.98 -18.84
C ASP A 379 16.98 -12.94 -17.71
N ARG A 380 15.84 -12.32 -17.40
CA ARG A 380 15.72 -11.43 -16.25
C ARG A 380 15.98 -12.14 -14.91
N ALA A 381 15.43 -13.33 -14.71
CA ALA A 381 15.65 -14.11 -13.49
C ALA A 381 17.12 -14.52 -13.32
N LEU A 382 17.80 -14.90 -14.39
CA LEU A 382 19.21 -15.23 -14.37
C LEU A 382 20.07 -14.00 -14.12
N MET A 383 19.77 -12.85 -14.74
CA MET A 383 20.45 -11.58 -14.51
C MET A 383 20.32 -11.13 -13.05
N VAL A 384 19.12 -11.17 -12.49
CA VAL A 384 18.89 -10.85 -11.07
C VAL A 384 19.66 -11.80 -10.14
N SER A 385 19.71 -13.09 -10.49
CA SER A 385 20.49 -14.07 -9.71
C SER A 385 21.99 -13.76 -9.74
N GLU A 386 22.52 -13.27 -10.85
CA GLU A 386 23.91 -12.85 -11.00
C GLU A 386 24.23 -11.58 -10.19
N GLU A 387 23.37 -10.58 -10.27
CA GLU A 387 23.49 -9.35 -9.48
C GLU A 387 23.47 -9.65 -7.96
N LEU A 388 22.59 -10.55 -7.54
CA LEU A 388 22.52 -11.00 -6.16
C LEU A 388 23.78 -11.74 -5.69
N LEU A 389 24.32 -12.62 -6.54
CA LEU A 389 25.57 -13.31 -6.25
C LEU A 389 26.73 -12.33 -6.14
N ALA A 390 26.77 -11.31 -6.99
CA ALA A 390 27.75 -10.24 -6.92
C ALA A 390 27.60 -9.43 -5.63
N GLY A 391 26.39 -9.03 -5.27
CA GLY A 391 26.10 -8.32 -4.02
C GLY A 391 26.46 -9.11 -2.76
N LEU A 392 26.15 -10.41 -2.70
CA LEU A 392 26.55 -11.28 -1.59
C LEU A 392 28.07 -11.42 -1.51
N SER A 393 28.76 -11.49 -2.64
CA SER A 393 30.21 -11.56 -2.70
C SER A 393 30.86 -10.28 -2.18
N ASP A 394 30.36 -9.10 -2.59
CA ASP A 394 30.84 -7.81 -2.07
C ASP A 394 30.61 -7.66 -0.57
N CYS A 395 29.44 -8.06 -0.07
CA CYS A 395 29.18 -8.09 1.37
C CYS A 395 30.15 -8.99 2.12
N PHE A 396 30.44 -10.18 1.57
CA PHE A 396 31.41 -11.10 2.17
C PHE A 396 32.81 -10.48 2.23
N GLU A 397 33.27 -9.89 1.12
CA GLU A 397 34.58 -9.23 1.06
C GLU A 397 34.68 -8.02 1.99
N ARG A 398 33.58 -7.27 2.19
CA ARG A 398 33.55 -6.17 3.17
C ARG A 398 33.68 -6.68 4.60
N LEU A 399 32.99 -7.75 4.97
CA LEU A 399 33.12 -8.38 6.28
C LEU A 399 34.52 -8.93 6.50
N GLU A 400 35.13 -9.54 5.49
CA GLU A 400 36.52 -10.01 5.54
C GLU A 400 37.51 -8.86 5.76
N ARG A 401 37.32 -7.72 5.06
CA ARG A 401 38.12 -6.51 5.27
C ARG A 401 37.98 -5.96 6.69
N ILE A 402 36.75 -5.87 7.20
CA ILE A 402 36.50 -5.45 8.58
C ILE A 402 37.19 -6.40 9.57
N GLN A 403 37.06 -7.70 9.37
CA GLN A 403 37.74 -8.69 10.23
C GLN A 403 39.25 -8.53 10.21
N LYS A 404 39.86 -8.28 9.05
CA LYS A 404 41.32 -8.05 8.92
C LYS A 404 41.79 -6.77 9.63
N GLN A 405 40.93 -5.77 9.78
CA GLN A 405 41.25 -4.50 10.48
C GLN A 405 41.18 -4.64 12.01
N ILE A 406 40.52 -5.69 12.52
CA ILE A 406 40.48 -5.94 13.97
C ILE A 406 41.90 -6.41 14.44
N PRO A 407 42.52 -5.75 15.42
CA PRO A 407 43.82 -6.14 15.94
C PRO A 407 43.84 -7.60 16.41
N PHE A 408 44.95 -8.32 16.13
CA PHE A 408 45.06 -9.76 16.39
C PHE A 408 44.71 -10.15 17.83
N TRP A 409 45.14 -9.34 18.83
CA TRP A 409 44.83 -9.58 20.25
C TRP A 409 43.36 -9.36 20.61
N PHE A 410 42.58 -8.70 19.76
CA PHE A 410 41.14 -8.49 19.95
C PHE A 410 40.31 -9.59 19.28
N ARG A 411 40.88 -10.38 18.37
CA ARG A 411 40.18 -11.43 17.64
C ARG A 411 39.93 -12.67 18.50
N PHE A 412 40.84 -13.01 19.41
CA PHE A 412 40.72 -14.21 20.24
C PHE A 412 39.62 -14.02 21.30
N GLY A 413 38.46 -14.68 21.06
CA GLY A 413 37.36 -14.75 22.02
C GLY A 413 36.47 -13.49 22.12
N SER A 414 36.65 -12.50 21.23
CA SER A 414 35.78 -11.35 21.25
C SER A 414 34.39 -11.70 20.64
N ALA A 415 33.32 -11.21 21.28
CA ALA A 415 31.95 -11.38 20.77
C ALA A 415 31.79 -10.78 19.36
N VAL A 416 32.61 -9.79 18.99
CA VAL A 416 32.60 -9.11 17.70
C VAL A 416 33.14 -10.02 16.58
N ASP A 417 34.31 -10.68 16.83
CA ASP A 417 34.90 -11.59 15.83
C ASP A 417 33.99 -12.80 15.59
N ASN A 418 33.43 -13.38 16.65
CA ASN A 418 32.45 -14.46 16.53
C ASN A 418 31.23 -14.07 15.73
N ARG A 419 30.68 -12.84 15.91
CA ARG A 419 29.55 -12.33 15.12
C ARG A 419 29.92 -12.17 13.65
N ILE A 420 31.10 -11.65 13.33
CA ILE A 420 31.59 -11.49 11.95
C ILE A 420 31.72 -12.88 11.30
N VAL A 421 32.36 -13.83 11.95
CA VAL A 421 32.51 -15.21 11.44
C VAL A 421 31.15 -15.88 11.23
N MET A 422 30.19 -15.71 12.15
CA MET A 422 28.83 -16.23 11.98
C MET A 422 28.13 -15.60 10.77
N GLN A 423 28.28 -14.29 10.56
CA GLN A 423 27.68 -13.61 9.39
C GLN A 423 28.36 -14.05 8.08
N MET A 424 29.67 -14.23 8.07
CA MET A 424 30.39 -14.73 6.89
C MET A 424 29.94 -16.15 6.53
N ASN A 425 29.84 -17.06 7.50
CA ASN A 425 29.34 -18.42 7.29
C ASN A 425 27.89 -18.42 6.78
N PHE A 426 27.06 -17.53 7.29
CA PHE A 426 25.69 -17.36 6.84
C PHE A 426 25.63 -16.91 5.38
N LEU A 427 26.42 -15.88 5.00
CA LEU A 427 26.49 -15.38 3.62
C LEU A 427 27.02 -16.45 2.67
N ASP A 428 28.03 -17.21 3.07
CA ASP A 428 28.56 -18.32 2.26
C ASP A 428 27.53 -19.43 2.04
N GLY A 429 26.75 -19.76 3.08
CA GLY A 429 25.61 -20.66 2.97
C GLY A 429 24.57 -20.17 1.97
N LYS A 430 24.21 -18.90 2.03
CA LYS A 430 23.23 -18.29 1.12
C LYS A 430 23.74 -18.19 -0.32
N LYS A 431 25.02 -17.89 -0.51
CA LYS A 431 25.66 -17.92 -1.81
C LYS A 431 25.57 -19.30 -2.46
N ARG A 432 25.84 -20.37 -1.70
CA ARG A 432 25.69 -21.76 -2.20
C ARG A 432 24.26 -22.12 -2.58
N GLU A 433 23.29 -21.71 -1.77
CA GLU A 433 21.86 -21.90 -2.10
C GLU A 433 21.46 -21.19 -3.39
N LEU A 434 21.92 -19.95 -3.56
CA LEU A 434 21.61 -19.14 -4.75
C LEU A 434 22.28 -19.69 -6.03
N VAL A 435 23.51 -20.22 -5.90
CA VAL A 435 24.20 -20.90 -7.01
C VAL A 435 23.38 -22.12 -7.48
N LYS A 436 22.94 -22.97 -6.54
CA LYS A 436 22.08 -24.12 -6.86
C LYS A 436 20.76 -23.71 -7.52
N MET A 437 20.18 -22.61 -7.08
CA MET A 437 18.96 -22.09 -7.67
C MET A 437 19.20 -21.58 -9.12
N LYS A 438 20.30 -20.87 -9.33
CA LYS A 438 20.72 -20.42 -10.69
C LYS A 438 20.94 -21.61 -11.64
N GLU A 439 21.63 -22.63 -11.17
CA GLU A 439 21.86 -23.86 -11.94
C GLU A 439 20.53 -24.53 -12.33
N LYS A 440 19.57 -24.59 -11.39
CA LYS A 440 18.25 -25.14 -11.65
C LYS A 440 17.43 -24.32 -12.64
N LEU A 441 17.52 -22.99 -12.57
CA LEU A 441 16.90 -22.08 -13.54
C LEU A 441 17.48 -22.27 -14.95
N GLN A 442 18.80 -22.47 -15.05
CA GLN A 442 19.48 -22.76 -16.32
C GLN A 442 19.07 -24.11 -16.90
N GLU A 443 18.91 -25.13 -16.04
CA GLU A 443 18.40 -26.46 -16.44
C GLU A 443 16.98 -26.36 -16.99
N ILE A 444 16.09 -25.69 -16.27
CA ILE A 444 14.68 -25.48 -16.67
C ILE A 444 14.65 -24.72 -18.00
N ARG A 445 15.42 -23.64 -18.14
CA ARG A 445 15.53 -22.90 -19.40
C ARG A 445 15.93 -23.82 -20.55
N GLY A 446 16.97 -24.67 -20.35
CA GLY A 446 17.40 -25.62 -21.36
C GLY A 446 16.34 -26.66 -21.75
N ILE A 447 15.45 -27.03 -20.84
CA ILE A 447 14.30 -27.89 -21.14
C ILE A 447 13.30 -27.14 -22.03
N TYR A 448 12.97 -25.89 -21.71
CA TYR A 448 12.06 -25.08 -22.50
C TYR A 448 12.59 -24.77 -23.90
N ASP A 449 13.87 -24.42 -24.04
CA ASP A 449 14.48 -24.15 -25.35
C ASP A 449 14.43 -25.42 -26.26
N ARG A 450 14.51 -26.62 -25.67
CA ARG A 450 14.35 -27.88 -26.43
C ARG A 450 12.91 -28.15 -26.82
N MET A 451 11.95 -27.91 -25.92
CA MET A 451 10.53 -28.09 -26.19
C MET A 451 10.03 -27.11 -27.26
N ASP A 452 10.45 -25.86 -27.18
CA ASP A 452 10.11 -24.79 -28.14
C ASP A 452 10.59 -25.18 -29.54
N LYS A 453 11.83 -25.66 -29.63
CA LYS A 453 12.41 -26.10 -30.90
C LYS A 453 11.68 -27.34 -31.45
N GLN A 454 11.29 -28.27 -30.61
CA GLN A 454 10.56 -29.48 -31.03
C GLN A 454 9.16 -29.12 -31.55
N MET A 455 8.47 -28.17 -30.89
CA MET A 455 7.18 -27.65 -31.35
C MET A 455 7.31 -26.89 -32.69
N GLU A 456 8.35 -26.08 -32.86
CA GLU A 456 8.60 -25.41 -34.14
C GLU A 456 8.85 -26.42 -35.30
N GLU A 457 9.55 -27.52 -35.04
CA GLU A 457 9.79 -28.58 -35.99
C GLU A 457 8.49 -29.37 -36.32
N GLU A 458 7.62 -29.62 -35.32
CA GLU A 458 6.33 -30.30 -35.52
C GLU A 458 5.29 -29.40 -36.21
N MET A 459 5.35 -28.09 -36.06
CA MET A 459 4.48 -27.15 -36.77
C MET A 459 4.93 -26.83 -38.20
N ALA A 460 6.14 -27.19 -38.56
CA ALA A 460 6.69 -27.01 -39.90
C ALA A 460 6.50 -28.25 -40.82
N LEU A 461 5.94 -29.33 -40.29
CA LEU A 461 5.53 -30.57 -41.01
C LEU A 461 4.02 -30.55 -41.27
#